data_5d2456a1c6a58e39b2e76f85ea1aeafa
#
_entry.id   5d2456a1c6a58e39b2e76f85ea1aeafa
#
_cell.length_a   1.000
_cell.length_b   1.000
_cell.length_c   1.000
_cell.angle_alpha   90.00
_cell.angle_beta   90.00
_cell.angle_gamma   90.00
#
_symmetry.space_group_name_H-M   'P 1'
#
loop_
_entity.id
_entity.type
_entity.pdbx_description
1 polymer ?
#
loop_
_entity_poly.entity_id
_entity_poly.type
_entity_poly.pdbx_seq_one_letter_code
_entity_poly.pdbx_strand_id
1 'polypeptide(L)'
;MVESCLADDIANNAFEFLKRIAQVNELGKDEELGGILPALYEKIDFIDKELAAAPYLNPNEYHVKRHRVSYLIFPFGCNSSQEKAVRCAFENQISVIQGPPGTGKTQTILNIIANILVQGKTVMVVSNNNSATANVLEKLQKYGLDFIVAPLGKRENKEAFVNNQPVVPDELQTWSLSMTDSFQEKRRAGDTLKQLRKVFELQEGLASVKQELKAIELEWEHFKQDNRIDEEAYSPKRTAKSQRIMNLWFRYQAYAEGDVVISSTFGKFVERIKWVWMNFTRKYLLGIKSPLDRNNTSRPSWSYRHCTIL
;
A
#
# COMPACT_ATOMS: atom_id res chain seq x y z
N MET A 1 18.43 12.46 34.82
CA MET A 1 19.67 12.12 34.08
C MET A 1 19.24 11.35 32.85
N VAL A 2 19.75 11.72 31.67
CA VAL A 2 19.53 10.95 30.44
C VAL A 2 20.51 9.78 30.49
N GLU A 3 20.01 8.55 30.41
CA GLU A 3 20.85 7.35 30.46
C GLU A 3 21.16 6.88 29.02
N SER A 4 22.41 6.49 28.78
CA SER A 4 22.84 5.90 27.51
C SER A 4 22.30 4.47 27.37
N CYS A 5 21.89 4.07 26.15
CA CYS A 5 21.56 2.67 25.87
C CYS A 5 22.80 1.78 25.89
N LEU A 6 24.02 2.36 25.79
CA LEU A 6 25.28 1.62 25.92
C LEU A 6 25.57 1.16 27.36
N ALA A 7 24.76 1.58 28.35
CA ALA A 7 24.79 1.01 29.68
C ALA A 7 24.17 -0.40 29.76
N ASP A 8 23.40 -0.80 28.76
CA ASP A 8 22.86 -2.15 28.61
C ASP A 8 23.89 -3.06 27.91
N ASP A 9 24.15 -4.23 28.51
CA ASP A 9 25.19 -5.16 28.02
C ASP A 9 24.95 -5.64 26.59
N ILE A 10 23.68 -5.88 26.21
CA ILE A 10 23.32 -6.37 24.86
C ILE A 10 23.56 -5.28 23.84
N ALA A 11 23.09 -4.06 24.09
CA ALA A 11 23.29 -2.93 23.20
C ALA A 11 24.78 -2.57 23.06
N ASN A 12 25.51 -2.59 24.15
CA ASN A 12 26.95 -2.33 24.15
C ASN A 12 27.73 -3.39 23.36
N ASN A 13 27.43 -4.67 23.56
CA ASN A 13 28.06 -5.76 22.81
C ASN A 13 27.77 -5.64 21.30
N ALA A 14 26.53 -5.30 20.93
CA ALA A 14 26.17 -5.06 19.54
C ALA A 14 26.93 -3.86 18.96
N PHE A 15 27.04 -2.76 19.71
CA PHE A 15 27.79 -1.57 19.30
C PHE A 15 29.28 -1.87 19.11
N GLU A 16 29.93 -2.52 20.08
CA GLU A 16 31.34 -2.92 19.99
C GLU A 16 31.61 -3.89 18.83
N PHE A 17 30.65 -4.79 18.54
CA PHE A 17 30.74 -5.65 17.37
C PHE A 17 30.74 -4.83 16.06
N LEU A 18 29.82 -3.84 15.92
CA LEU A 18 29.78 -2.97 14.74
C LEU A 18 31.03 -2.12 14.61
N LYS A 19 31.54 -1.58 15.72
CA LYS A 19 32.80 -0.85 15.79
C LYS A 19 33.95 -1.70 15.29
N ARG A 20 34.04 -2.96 15.73
CA ARG A 20 35.07 -3.91 15.31
C ARG A 20 34.97 -4.27 13.83
N ILE A 21 33.75 -4.44 13.30
CA ILE A 21 33.53 -4.64 11.86
C ILE A 21 34.02 -3.44 11.06
N ALA A 22 33.72 -2.23 11.51
CA ALA A 22 34.17 -1.01 10.85
C ALA A 22 35.70 -0.92 10.81
N GLN A 23 36.39 -1.31 11.90
CA GLN A 23 37.85 -1.34 11.98
C GLN A 23 38.48 -2.39 11.05
N VAL A 24 37.93 -3.64 11.07
CA VAL A 24 38.47 -4.75 10.27
C VAL A 24 38.28 -4.54 8.78
N ASN A 25 37.13 -4.00 8.38
CA ASN A 25 36.84 -3.78 6.97
C ASN A 25 37.30 -2.41 6.44
N GLU A 26 37.92 -1.58 7.27
CA GLU A 26 38.37 -0.22 6.92
C GLU A 26 37.32 0.57 6.17
N LEU A 27 36.04 0.45 6.62
CA LEU A 27 34.89 1.03 5.93
C LEU A 27 35.00 2.56 5.85
N GLY A 28 34.76 3.09 4.67
CA GLY A 28 34.91 4.51 4.40
C GLY A 28 36.35 4.97 4.31
N LYS A 29 37.28 4.11 3.80
CA LYS A 29 38.66 4.45 3.62
C LYS A 29 38.80 5.65 2.66
N ASP A 30 39.35 6.71 3.16
CA ASP A 30 39.81 7.86 2.39
C ASP A 30 41.31 7.75 2.30
N GLU A 31 41.91 7.98 1.12
CA GLU A 31 43.36 7.84 0.89
C GLU A 31 44.21 8.74 1.80
N GLU A 32 43.63 9.88 2.25
CA GLU A 32 44.31 10.85 3.13
C GLU A 32 43.97 10.70 4.62
N LEU A 33 42.79 10.20 5.00
CA LEU A 33 42.25 10.23 6.37
C LEU A 33 42.13 8.86 7.05
N GLY A 34 42.46 7.76 6.33
CA GLY A 34 42.22 6.42 6.85
C GLY A 34 40.75 6.04 6.92
N GLY A 35 40.38 5.11 7.77
CA GLY A 35 38.99 4.67 7.92
C GLY A 35 38.11 5.71 8.62
N ILE A 36 37.24 6.39 7.89
CA ILE A 36 36.32 7.42 8.45
C ILE A 36 35.37 6.83 9.49
N LEU A 37 34.78 5.66 9.21
CA LEU A 37 33.85 5.01 10.13
C LEU A 37 34.50 4.56 11.45
N PRO A 38 35.68 3.90 11.45
CA PRO A 38 36.38 3.61 12.71
C PRO A 38 36.56 4.84 13.59
N ALA A 39 37.06 5.95 13.00
CA ALA A 39 37.28 7.20 13.73
C ALA A 39 36.02 7.84 14.25
N LEU A 40 34.85 7.63 13.60
CA LEU A 40 33.54 8.09 14.08
C LEU A 40 33.02 7.21 15.23
N TYR A 41 33.17 5.88 15.15
CA TYR A 41 32.77 4.98 16.23
C TYR A 41 33.57 5.25 17.52
N GLU A 42 34.85 5.60 17.42
CA GLU A 42 35.70 5.96 18.58
C GLU A 42 35.21 7.20 19.34
N LYS A 43 34.44 8.08 18.69
CA LYS A 43 33.90 9.31 19.26
C LYS A 43 32.52 9.15 19.89
N ILE A 44 31.90 7.97 19.73
CA ILE A 44 30.56 7.70 20.27
C ILE A 44 30.73 6.98 21.61
N ASP A 45 30.48 7.70 22.69
CA ASP A 45 30.49 7.21 24.07
C ASP A 45 29.08 7.21 24.69
N PHE A 46 28.11 7.85 24.02
CA PHE A 46 26.75 8.00 24.50
C PHE A 46 25.74 7.88 23.36
N ILE A 47 24.72 7.07 23.56
CA ILE A 47 23.54 6.94 22.67
C ILE A 47 22.30 7.03 23.54
N ASP A 48 21.48 8.05 23.34
CA ASP A 48 20.20 8.22 24.04
C ASP A 48 19.25 7.05 23.75
N LYS A 49 18.64 6.51 24.79
CA LYS A 49 17.63 5.43 24.72
C LYS A 49 16.44 5.76 23.81
N GLU A 50 16.18 7.04 23.61
CA GLU A 50 15.07 7.56 22.79
C GLU A 50 15.41 7.61 21.30
N LEU A 51 16.67 7.45 20.91
CA LEU A 51 17.13 7.47 19.52
C LEU A 51 16.83 6.14 18.80
N ALA A 52 16.69 6.21 17.47
CA ALA A 52 16.49 5.04 16.63
C ALA A 52 17.63 3.99 16.72
N ALA A 53 18.82 4.41 17.15
CA ALA A 53 19.96 3.52 17.37
C ALA A 53 19.70 2.54 18.52
N ALA A 54 19.01 2.94 19.59
CA ALA A 54 18.75 2.08 20.74
C ALA A 54 17.94 0.81 20.38
N PRO A 55 16.75 0.88 19.74
CA PRO A 55 16.04 -0.32 19.31
C PRO A 55 16.76 -1.10 18.19
N TYR A 56 17.69 -0.48 17.46
CA TYR A 56 18.53 -1.20 16.52
C TYR A 56 19.58 -2.06 17.25
N LEU A 57 20.17 -1.55 18.34
CA LEU A 57 21.21 -2.25 19.12
C LEU A 57 20.60 -3.32 20.05
N ASN A 58 19.45 -3.06 20.66
CA ASN A 58 18.72 -4.03 21.48
C ASN A 58 17.19 -3.89 21.28
N PRO A 59 16.59 -4.61 20.31
CA PRO A 59 15.15 -4.53 20.03
C PRO A 59 14.27 -5.18 21.12
N ASN A 60 14.85 -5.95 22.03
CA ASN A 60 14.10 -6.59 23.13
C ASN A 60 13.80 -5.60 24.26
N GLU A 61 14.70 -4.67 24.52
CA GLU A 61 14.58 -3.66 25.57
C GLU A 61 14.00 -2.34 25.04
N TYR A 62 14.47 -1.89 23.89
CA TYR A 62 14.10 -0.62 23.31
C TYR A 62 13.14 -0.79 22.14
N HIS A 63 12.05 -0.04 22.15
CA HIS A 63 11.00 -0.15 21.16
C HIS A 63 10.95 1.06 20.22
N VAL A 64 10.65 0.79 18.95
CA VAL A 64 10.46 1.82 17.92
C VAL A 64 9.24 2.66 18.26
N LYS A 65 9.43 3.97 18.35
CA LYS A 65 8.34 4.93 18.62
C LYS A 65 7.42 5.07 17.42
N ARG A 66 6.14 5.26 17.73
CA ARG A 66 5.11 5.58 16.74
C ARG A 66 4.54 6.97 17.00
N HIS A 67 4.31 7.69 15.92
CA HIS A 67 3.75 9.04 15.95
C HIS A 67 2.44 9.08 15.18
N ARG A 68 1.55 10.00 15.56
CA ARG A 68 0.35 10.26 14.76
C ARG A 68 0.65 11.37 13.76
N VAL A 69 0.29 11.13 12.50
CA VAL A 69 0.46 12.09 11.42
C VAL A 69 -0.91 12.66 11.07
N SER A 70 -1.05 13.98 11.23
CA SER A 70 -2.31 14.68 10.98
C SER A 70 -2.50 15.09 9.51
N TYR A 71 -1.43 15.37 8.82
CA TYR A 71 -1.43 15.73 7.40
C TYR A 71 -0.16 15.27 6.71
N LEU A 72 -0.25 15.02 5.42
CA LEU A 72 0.87 14.75 4.51
C LEU A 72 0.54 15.43 3.17
N ILE A 73 1.57 15.86 2.47
CA ILE A 73 1.47 16.44 1.13
C ILE A 73 2.21 15.56 0.12
N PHE A 74 1.72 15.53 -1.11
CA PHE A 74 2.29 14.72 -2.19
C PHE A 74 2.52 15.56 -3.45
N PRO A 75 3.42 16.58 -3.39
CA PRO A 75 3.65 17.48 -4.51
C PRO A 75 4.18 16.78 -5.77
N PHE A 76 4.80 15.63 -5.60
CA PHE A 76 5.34 14.84 -6.70
C PHE A 76 4.37 13.74 -7.17
N GLY A 77 3.09 13.76 -6.68
CA GLY A 77 2.12 12.71 -6.91
C GLY A 77 2.40 11.43 -6.11
N CYS A 78 1.40 10.55 -6.01
CA CYS A 78 1.55 9.25 -5.36
C CYS A 78 0.50 8.26 -5.84
N ASN A 79 0.77 6.99 -5.67
CA ASN A 79 -0.22 5.91 -5.66
C ASN A 79 -0.47 5.41 -4.22
N SER A 80 -1.41 4.47 -4.05
CA SER A 80 -1.75 3.91 -2.74
C SER A 80 -0.54 3.36 -1.97
N SER A 81 0.33 2.58 -2.64
CA SER A 81 1.54 2.01 -2.02
C SER A 81 2.53 3.07 -1.58
N GLN A 82 2.71 4.12 -2.40
CA GLN A 82 3.60 5.24 -2.11
C GLN A 82 3.06 6.11 -0.97
N GLU A 83 1.74 6.37 -0.94
CA GLU A 83 1.10 7.04 0.20
C GLU A 83 1.36 6.28 1.49
N LYS A 84 1.12 4.96 1.49
CA LYS A 84 1.37 4.10 2.63
C LYS A 84 2.84 4.14 3.06
N ALA A 85 3.78 4.11 2.12
CA ALA A 85 5.21 4.17 2.39
C ALA A 85 5.61 5.51 3.05
N VAL A 86 5.16 6.64 2.49
CA VAL A 86 5.40 7.98 3.08
C VAL A 86 4.78 8.05 4.46
N ARG A 87 3.54 7.61 4.63
CA ARG A 87 2.85 7.60 5.94
C ARG A 87 3.62 6.78 6.97
N CYS A 88 4.04 5.57 6.63
CA CYS A 88 4.84 4.73 7.51
C CYS A 88 6.17 5.39 7.91
N ALA A 89 6.81 6.13 7.00
CA ALA A 89 8.03 6.88 7.30
C ALA A 89 7.83 7.99 8.32
N PHE A 90 6.62 8.55 8.43
CA PHE A 90 6.29 9.59 9.42
C PHE A 90 5.63 9.04 10.68
N GLU A 91 4.94 7.93 10.59
CA GLU A 91 4.31 7.28 11.75
C GLU A 91 5.30 6.49 12.62
N ASN A 92 6.41 6.05 12.03
CA ASN A 92 7.39 5.22 12.73
C ASN A 92 8.76 5.89 12.76
N GLN A 93 9.48 5.68 13.85
CA GLN A 93 10.85 6.14 14.02
C GLN A 93 11.83 5.48 13.02
N ILE A 94 11.57 4.23 12.66
CA ILE A 94 12.32 3.47 11.65
C ILE A 94 11.31 2.90 10.65
N SER A 95 11.63 3.02 9.36
CA SER A 95 10.79 2.54 8.27
C SER A 95 11.65 1.94 7.17
N VAL A 96 11.28 0.77 6.68
CA VAL A 96 11.95 0.10 5.56
C VAL A 96 11.01 0.12 4.35
N ILE A 97 11.45 0.73 3.26
CA ILE A 97 10.69 0.84 2.01
C ILE A 97 11.38 0.02 0.93
N GLN A 98 10.76 -1.09 0.55
CA GLN A 98 11.24 -1.97 -0.50
C GLN A 98 10.37 -1.85 -1.76
N GLY A 99 10.99 -2.06 -2.91
CA GLY A 99 10.28 -2.10 -4.19
C GLY A 99 11.24 -2.41 -5.34
N PRO A 100 10.79 -3.14 -6.38
CA PRO A 100 11.60 -3.37 -7.57
C PRO A 100 11.89 -2.06 -8.33
N PRO A 101 12.83 -2.07 -9.29
CA PRO A 101 13.04 -0.93 -10.18
C PRO A 101 11.72 -0.49 -10.85
N GLY A 102 11.54 0.82 -11.06
CA GLY A 102 10.34 1.35 -11.71
C GLY A 102 9.11 1.58 -10.81
N THR A 103 9.12 1.17 -9.54
CA THR A 103 7.99 1.36 -8.61
C THR A 103 7.84 2.78 -8.05
N GLY A 104 8.71 3.71 -8.46
CA GLY A 104 8.65 5.11 -8.02
C GLY A 104 9.27 5.37 -6.65
N LYS A 105 10.28 4.58 -6.22
CA LYS A 105 11.01 4.81 -4.96
C LYS A 105 11.55 6.24 -4.83
N THR A 106 12.14 6.79 -5.90
CA THR A 106 12.65 8.16 -5.90
C THR A 106 11.53 9.17 -5.67
N GLN A 107 10.35 8.98 -6.28
CA GLN A 107 9.17 9.81 -6.05
C GLN A 107 8.70 9.75 -4.58
N THR A 108 8.74 8.57 -3.98
CA THR A 108 8.46 8.38 -2.55
C THR A 108 9.45 9.15 -1.69
N ILE A 109 10.75 9.08 -1.99
CA ILE A 109 11.81 9.84 -1.29
C ILE A 109 11.56 11.34 -1.40
N LEU A 110 11.22 11.86 -2.59
CA LEU A 110 10.92 13.27 -2.80
C LEU A 110 9.71 13.73 -1.97
N ASN A 111 8.65 12.92 -1.89
CA ASN A 111 7.50 13.22 -1.03
C ASN A 111 7.87 13.19 0.46
N ILE A 112 8.76 12.29 0.89
CA ILE A 112 9.30 12.28 2.27
C ILE A 112 10.07 13.57 2.53
N ILE A 113 10.97 13.96 1.65
CA ILE A 113 11.75 15.21 1.75
C ILE A 113 10.80 16.40 1.89
N ALA A 114 9.80 16.54 1.00
CA ALA A 114 8.83 17.63 1.04
C ALA A 114 8.12 17.72 2.38
N ASN A 115 7.66 16.61 2.93
CA ASN A 115 6.96 16.58 4.21
C ASN A 115 7.88 16.90 5.40
N ILE A 116 9.16 16.51 5.36
CA ILE A 116 10.15 16.87 6.39
C ILE A 116 10.38 18.39 6.39
N LEU A 117 10.55 18.98 5.20
CA LEU A 117 10.78 20.41 5.04
C LEU A 117 9.57 21.26 5.50
N VAL A 118 8.34 20.83 5.16
CA VAL A 118 7.11 21.50 5.62
C VAL A 118 6.96 21.46 7.15
N GLN A 119 7.57 20.46 7.81
CA GLN A 119 7.64 20.41 9.27
C GLN A 119 8.77 21.27 9.86
N GLY A 120 9.53 22.02 9.04
CA GLY A 120 10.65 22.84 9.45
C GLY A 120 11.88 22.02 9.90
N LYS A 121 12.00 20.79 9.46
CA LYS A 121 13.10 19.88 9.79
C LYS A 121 14.08 19.76 8.64
N THR A 122 15.32 19.36 8.95
CA THR A 122 16.35 19.03 7.97
C THR A 122 16.32 17.53 7.66
N VAL A 123 16.81 17.16 6.45
CA VAL A 123 16.87 15.77 5.99
C VAL A 123 18.25 15.49 5.41
N MET A 124 18.79 14.31 5.70
CA MET A 124 20.01 13.81 5.08
C MET A 124 19.67 12.60 4.22
N VAL A 125 20.06 12.64 2.94
CA VAL A 125 19.97 11.51 2.02
C VAL A 125 21.33 10.90 1.85
N VAL A 126 21.50 9.65 2.25
CA VAL A 126 22.79 8.94 2.18
C VAL A 126 22.66 7.69 1.32
N SER A 127 23.71 7.37 0.59
CA SER A 127 23.82 6.15 -0.21
C SER A 127 25.29 5.75 -0.34
N ASN A 128 25.52 4.45 -0.45
CA ASN A 128 26.84 3.92 -0.85
C ASN A 128 27.14 4.14 -2.34
N ASN A 129 26.14 4.58 -3.13
CA ASN A 129 26.31 4.88 -4.55
C ASN A 129 25.96 6.35 -4.82
N ASN A 130 26.96 7.10 -5.29
CA ASN A 130 26.80 8.52 -5.61
C ASN A 130 25.73 8.80 -6.68
N SER A 131 25.52 7.87 -7.61
CA SER A 131 24.47 8.02 -8.64
C SER A 131 23.05 8.04 -8.04
N ALA A 132 22.83 7.35 -6.93
CA ALA A 132 21.51 7.34 -6.27
C ALA A 132 21.18 8.69 -5.64
N THR A 133 22.14 9.32 -4.97
CA THR A 133 21.97 10.68 -4.41
C THR A 133 21.88 11.74 -5.51
N ALA A 134 22.68 11.60 -6.57
CA ALA A 134 22.65 12.48 -7.73
C ALA A 134 21.26 12.44 -8.43
N ASN A 135 20.64 11.27 -8.52
CA ASN A 135 19.29 11.15 -9.09
C ASN A 135 18.23 11.94 -8.28
N VAL A 136 18.35 11.96 -6.95
CA VAL A 136 17.45 12.77 -6.10
C VAL A 136 17.65 14.26 -6.37
N LEU A 137 18.92 14.71 -6.46
CA LEU A 137 19.26 16.10 -6.81
C LEU A 137 18.73 16.49 -8.19
N GLU A 138 18.98 15.67 -9.22
CA GLU A 138 18.50 15.90 -10.59
C GLU A 138 16.96 16.05 -10.63
N LYS A 139 16.25 15.25 -9.87
CA LYS A 139 14.79 15.36 -9.77
C LYS A 139 14.36 16.67 -9.12
N LEU A 140 15.01 17.08 -8.03
CA LEU A 140 14.73 18.37 -7.38
C LEU A 140 15.04 19.57 -8.31
N GLN A 141 16.15 19.50 -9.07
CA GLN A 141 16.50 20.49 -10.08
C GLN A 141 15.41 20.66 -11.14
N LYS A 142 14.80 19.57 -11.60
CA LYS A 142 13.67 19.63 -12.56
C LYS A 142 12.46 20.41 -12.05
N TYR A 143 12.34 20.54 -10.72
CA TYR A 143 11.29 21.34 -10.09
C TYR A 143 11.80 22.74 -9.61
N GLY A 144 13.06 23.11 -9.94
CA GLY A 144 13.64 24.37 -9.51
C GLY A 144 13.92 24.44 -7.99
N LEU A 145 14.14 23.28 -7.37
CA LEU A 145 14.35 23.14 -5.91
C LEU A 145 15.79 22.80 -5.54
N ASP A 146 16.75 23.00 -6.43
CA ASP A 146 18.18 22.74 -6.20
C ASP A 146 18.79 23.66 -5.14
N PHE A 147 18.26 24.88 -4.99
CA PHE A 147 18.73 25.82 -3.97
C PHE A 147 18.57 25.34 -2.52
N ILE A 148 17.71 24.32 -2.26
CA ILE A 148 17.54 23.74 -0.92
C ILE A 148 18.52 22.59 -0.65
N VAL A 149 19.34 22.18 -1.61
CA VAL A 149 20.17 20.96 -1.53
C VAL A 149 21.64 21.32 -1.38
N ALA A 150 22.29 20.70 -0.38
CA ALA A 150 23.75 20.75 -0.21
C ALA A 150 24.37 19.39 -0.55
N PRO A 151 25.03 19.21 -1.71
CA PRO A 151 25.72 17.96 -2.07
C PRO A 151 27.06 17.87 -1.35
N LEU A 152 27.08 17.22 -0.18
CA LEU A 152 28.25 17.21 0.73
C LEU A 152 29.06 15.88 0.70
N GLY A 153 28.75 14.95 -0.19
CA GLY A 153 29.28 13.59 -0.19
C GLY A 153 30.79 13.46 -0.36
N LYS A 154 31.38 14.26 -1.26
CA LYS A 154 32.83 14.31 -1.51
C LYS A 154 33.42 15.66 -1.17
N ARG A 155 34.73 15.74 -0.92
CA ARG A 155 35.45 17.00 -0.62
C ARG A 155 35.29 18.02 -1.74
N GLU A 156 35.46 17.59 -3.00
CA GLU A 156 35.29 18.44 -4.17
C GLU A 156 33.86 19.01 -4.25
N ASN A 157 32.84 18.20 -3.91
CA ASN A 157 31.45 18.66 -3.89
C ASN A 157 31.22 19.69 -2.79
N LYS A 158 31.82 19.54 -1.62
CA LYS A 158 31.75 20.52 -0.52
C LYS A 158 32.39 21.84 -0.93
N GLU A 159 33.58 21.80 -1.51
CA GLU A 159 34.27 22.99 -1.99
C GLU A 159 33.48 23.66 -3.12
N ALA A 160 32.97 22.88 -4.08
CA ALA A 160 32.12 23.39 -5.15
C ALA A 160 30.82 24.02 -4.61
N PHE A 161 30.18 23.40 -3.61
CA PHE A 161 28.98 23.95 -2.99
C PHE A 161 29.25 25.28 -2.25
N VAL A 162 30.37 25.38 -1.51
CA VAL A 162 30.72 26.62 -0.81
C VAL A 162 31.04 27.74 -1.80
N ASN A 163 31.71 27.43 -2.91
CA ASN A 163 32.12 28.42 -3.91
C ASN A 163 30.97 28.82 -4.87
N ASN A 164 30.04 27.91 -5.15
CA ASN A 164 28.99 28.06 -6.14
C ASN A 164 27.61 27.80 -5.54
N GLN A 165 27.27 28.50 -4.44
CA GLN A 165 25.95 28.34 -3.82
C GLN A 165 24.83 28.69 -4.82
N PRO A 166 23.81 27.84 -4.97
CA PRO A 166 22.65 28.16 -5.81
C PRO A 166 22.00 29.49 -5.37
N VAL A 167 21.62 30.28 -6.35
CA VAL A 167 20.90 31.55 -6.07
C VAL A 167 19.52 31.21 -5.52
N VAL A 168 19.23 31.75 -4.35
CA VAL A 168 17.90 31.64 -3.75
C VAL A 168 16.94 32.51 -4.55
N PRO A 169 15.76 32.01 -4.97
CA PRO A 169 14.80 32.80 -5.70
C PRO A 169 14.35 34.03 -4.91
N ASP A 170 14.29 35.20 -5.57
CA ASP A 170 13.88 36.45 -4.93
C ASP A 170 12.44 36.37 -4.37
N GLU A 171 11.59 35.57 -5.02
CA GLU A 171 10.22 35.29 -4.63
C GLU A 171 10.10 34.55 -3.30
N LEU A 172 11.18 33.94 -2.78
CA LEU A 172 11.13 33.15 -1.54
C LEU A 172 10.58 33.97 -0.36
N GLN A 173 10.85 35.29 -0.34
CA GLN A 173 10.31 36.20 0.69
C GLN A 173 8.77 36.29 0.63
N THR A 174 8.17 36.09 -0.55
CA THR A 174 6.72 36.11 -0.75
C THR A 174 6.05 34.80 -0.45
N TRP A 175 6.82 33.72 -0.31
CA TRP A 175 6.31 32.37 -0.03
C TRP A 175 5.98 32.12 1.44
N SER A 176 6.27 33.10 2.31
CA SER A 176 5.93 32.99 3.73
C SER A 176 4.41 33.09 3.93
N LEU A 177 3.84 32.10 4.59
CA LEU A 177 2.43 32.10 5.01
C LEU A 177 2.31 32.68 6.43
N SER A 178 1.22 33.40 6.69
CA SER A 178 0.88 33.77 8.07
C SER A 178 0.64 32.51 8.90
N MET A 179 0.76 32.60 10.24
CA MET A 179 0.49 31.44 11.10
C MET A 179 -0.94 30.90 10.94
N THR A 180 -1.90 31.81 10.76
CA THR A 180 -3.31 31.45 10.52
C THR A 180 -3.51 30.73 9.20
N ASP A 181 -2.92 31.24 8.13
CA ASP A 181 -3.03 30.58 6.80
C ASP A 181 -2.32 29.24 6.78
N SER A 182 -1.12 29.17 7.39
CA SER A 182 -0.39 27.90 7.53
C SER A 182 -1.21 26.85 8.27
N PHE A 183 -1.92 27.21 9.34
CA PHE A 183 -2.79 26.30 10.08
C PHE A 183 -3.99 25.84 9.24
N GLN A 184 -4.62 26.76 8.50
CA GLN A 184 -5.74 26.43 7.63
C GLN A 184 -5.31 25.49 6.50
N GLU A 185 -4.18 25.76 5.85
CA GLU A 185 -3.67 24.90 4.77
C GLU A 185 -3.26 23.51 5.27
N LYS A 186 -2.66 23.41 6.45
CA LYS A 186 -2.37 22.09 7.07
C LYS A 186 -3.66 21.30 7.36
N ARG A 187 -4.72 21.98 7.82
CA ARG A 187 -6.02 21.36 8.04
C ARG A 187 -6.65 20.88 6.72
N ARG A 188 -6.65 21.73 5.68
CA ARG A 188 -7.13 21.35 4.33
C ARG A 188 -6.36 20.15 3.77
N ALA A 189 -5.03 20.14 3.90
CA ALA A 189 -4.19 19.04 3.49
C ALA A 189 -4.58 17.74 4.21
N GLY A 190 -4.86 17.80 5.53
CA GLY A 190 -5.33 16.65 6.30
C GLY A 190 -6.69 16.12 5.83
N ASP A 191 -7.64 16.99 5.52
CA ASP A 191 -8.96 16.57 5.02
C ASP A 191 -8.87 16.01 3.58
N THR A 192 -8.07 16.62 2.72
CA THR A 192 -7.79 16.12 1.37
C THR A 192 -7.12 14.74 1.42
N LEU A 193 -6.19 14.53 2.35
CA LEU A 193 -5.53 13.24 2.56
C LEU A 193 -6.54 12.14 2.94
N LYS A 194 -7.52 12.44 3.79
CA LYS A 194 -8.58 11.48 4.14
C LYS A 194 -9.42 11.09 2.90
N GLN A 195 -9.76 12.08 2.08
CA GLN A 195 -10.48 11.83 0.83
C GLN A 195 -9.65 10.99 -0.15
N LEU A 196 -8.37 11.31 -0.30
CA LEU A 196 -7.44 10.55 -1.15
C LEU A 196 -7.35 9.09 -0.73
N ARG A 197 -7.24 8.81 0.57
CA ARG A 197 -7.23 7.44 1.11
C ARG A 197 -8.50 6.69 0.78
N LYS A 198 -9.66 7.33 0.96
CA LYS A 198 -10.94 6.73 0.59
C LYS A 198 -11.02 6.40 -0.90
N VAL A 199 -10.49 7.24 -1.77
CA VAL A 199 -10.42 6.96 -3.21
C VAL A 199 -9.53 5.76 -3.49
N PHE A 200 -8.36 5.65 -2.84
CA PHE A 200 -7.48 4.49 -2.98
C PHE A 200 -8.14 3.19 -2.50
N GLU A 201 -8.80 3.20 -1.35
CA GLU A 201 -9.56 2.05 -0.85
C GLU A 201 -10.65 1.59 -1.84
N LEU A 202 -11.38 2.54 -2.43
CA LEU A 202 -12.40 2.24 -3.44
C LEU A 202 -11.77 1.70 -4.74
N GLN A 203 -10.62 2.21 -5.15
CA GLN A 203 -9.90 1.71 -6.32
C GLN A 203 -9.38 0.28 -6.10
N GLU A 204 -8.83 -0.01 -4.92
CA GLU A 204 -8.37 -1.35 -4.55
C GLU A 204 -9.54 -2.33 -4.50
N GLY A 205 -10.65 -1.95 -3.87
CA GLY A 205 -11.88 -2.76 -3.84
C GLY A 205 -12.43 -3.03 -5.25
N LEU A 206 -12.46 -2.00 -6.10
CA LEU A 206 -12.88 -2.17 -7.50
C LEU A 206 -11.94 -3.11 -8.27
N ALA A 207 -10.63 -3.02 -8.05
CA ALA A 207 -9.65 -3.91 -8.69
C ALA A 207 -9.83 -5.36 -8.25
N SER A 208 -10.07 -5.61 -6.96
CA SER A 208 -10.36 -6.95 -6.42
C SER A 208 -11.62 -7.55 -7.07
N VAL A 209 -12.73 -6.80 -7.06
CA VAL A 209 -13.99 -7.27 -7.66
C VAL A 209 -13.84 -7.53 -9.17
N LYS A 210 -13.11 -6.69 -9.90
CA LYS A 210 -12.82 -6.93 -11.32
C LYS A 210 -11.99 -8.20 -11.54
N GLN A 211 -11.05 -8.49 -10.66
CA GLN A 211 -10.24 -9.71 -10.75
C GLN A 211 -11.08 -10.95 -10.46
N GLU A 212 -11.94 -10.91 -9.45
CA GLU A 212 -12.89 -11.99 -9.13
C GLU A 212 -13.86 -12.23 -10.29
N LEU A 213 -14.43 -11.15 -10.86
CA LEU A 213 -15.31 -11.25 -12.03
C LEU A 213 -14.61 -11.94 -13.20
N LYS A 214 -13.37 -11.52 -13.50
CA LYS A 214 -12.59 -12.13 -14.58
C LYS A 214 -12.29 -13.62 -14.33
N ALA A 215 -12.04 -13.99 -13.08
CA ALA A 215 -11.84 -15.40 -12.72
C ALA A 215 -13.13 -16.22 -12.95
N ILE A 216 -14.28 -15.70 -12.53
CA ILE A 216 -15.59 -16.36 -12.73
C ILE A 216 -15.94 -16.43 -14.24
N GLU A 217 -15.66 -15.39 -15.00
CA GLU A 217 -15.85 -15.40 -16.45
C GLU A 217 -15.02 -16.48 -17.12
N LEU A 218 -13.75 -16.65 -16.71
CA LEU A 218 -12.88 -17.71 -17.21
C LEU A 218 -13.38 -19.10 -16.84
N GLU A 219 -13.80 -19.30 -15.58
CA GLU A 219 -14.40 -20.57 -15.13
C GLU A 219 -15.67 -20.89 -15.91
N TRP A 220 -16.50 -19.88 -16.20
CA TRP A 220 -17.70 -20.02 -17.00
C TRP A 220 -17.39 -20.44 -18.44
N GLU A 221 -16.36 -19.86 -19.06
CA GLU A 221 -15.93 -20.26 -20.40
C GLU A 221 -15.46 -21.72 -20.43
N HIS A 222 -14.64 -22.16 -19.44
CA HIS A 222 -14.22 -23.54 -19.32
C HIS A 222 -15.41 -24.47 -19.09
N PHE A 223 -16.34 -24.10 -18.22
CA PHE A 223 -17.55 -24.87 -17.97
C PHE A 223 -18.40 -25.03 -19.24
N LYS A 224 -18.55 -23.99 -20.03
CA LYS A 224 -19.25 -24.06 -21.32
C LYS A 224 -18.58 -25.05 -22.29
N GLN A 225 -17.26 -24.99 -22.39
CA GLN A 225 -16.48 -25.87 -23.26
C GLN A 225 -16.59 -27.33 -22.81
N ASP A 226 -16.39 -27.62 -21.53
CA ASP A 226 -16.42 -28.98 -20.96
C ASP A 226 -17.81 -29.62 -21.10
N ASN A 227 -18.86 -28.82 -20.91
CA ASN A 227 -20.23 -29.30 -20.99
C ASN A 227 -20.87 -29.13 -22.38
N ARG A 228 -20.13 -28.66 -23.38
CA ARG A 228 -20.62 -28.38 -24.75
C ARG A 228 -21.94 -27.60 -24.74
N ILE A 229 -21.97 -26.51 -23.94
CA ILE A 229 -23.16 -25.67 -23.81
C ILE A 229 -23.27 -24.78 -25.05
N ASP A 230 -24.36 -24.97 -25.78
CA ASP A 230 -24.71 -24.09 -26.88
C ASP A 230 -25.45 -22.87 -26.31
N GLU A 231 -24.85 -21.70 -26.40
CA GLU A 231 -25.42 -20.45 -25.88
C GLU A 231 -26.76 -20.10 -26.55
N GLU A 232 -26.95 -20.41 -27.84
CA GLU A 232 -28.21 -20.16 -28.54
C GLU A 232 -29.34 -21.00 -27.98
N ALA A 233 -29.06 -22.24 -27.56
CA ALA A 233 -30.03 -23.14 -26.93
C ALA A 233 -30.47 -22.69 -25.53
N TYR A 234 -29.65 -21.89 -24.84
CA TYR A 234 -29.92 -21.39 -23.48
C TYR A 234 -30.29 -19.91 -23.43
N SER A 235 -30.31 -19.24 -24.56
CA SER A 235 -30.73 -17.84 -24.66
C SER A 235 -32.20 -17.68 -24.26
N PRO A 236 -32.55 -16.74 -23.38
CA PRO A 236 -33.94 -16.53 -22.98
C PRO A 236 -34.77 -16.02 -24.16
N LYS A 237 -35.88 -16.68 -24.46
CA LYS A 237 -36.79 -16.32 -25.55
C LYS A 237 -37.46 -14.93 -25.39
N ARG A 238 -37.33 -14.31 -24.22
CA ARG A 238 -37.78 -12.96 -23.88
C ARG A 238 -36.75 -12.23 -23.06
N THR A 239 -36.53 -10.96 -23.37
CA THR A 239 -35.67 -10.06 -22.58
C THR A 239 -36.27 -9.88 -21.18
N ALA A 240 -35.80 -10.62 -20.20
CA ALA A 240 -36.12 -10.41 -18.81
C ALA A 240 -34.96 -9.63 -18.15
N LYS A 241 -35.29 -8.71 -17.22
CA LYS A 241 -34.27 -8.00 -16.44
C LYS A 241 -33.41 -9.03 -15.69
N SER A 242 -32.07 -8.94 -15.83
CA SER A 242 -31.10 -9.86 -15.22
C SER A 242 -31.37 -10.14 -13.74
N GLN A 243 -31.79 -9.13 -12.99
CA GLN A 243 -32.18 -9.26 -11.58
C GLN A 243 -33.38 -10.18 -11.34
N ARG A 244 -34.35 -10.24 -12.26
CA ARG A 244 -35.50 -11.17 -12.15
C ARG A 244 -35.08 -12.60 -12.45
N ILE A 245 -34.19 -12.80 -13.42
CA ILE A 245 -33.65 -14.12 -13.75
C ILE A 245 -32.82 -14.65 -12.57
N MET A 246 -31.98 -13.82 -11.99
CA MET A 246 -31.14 -14.15 -10.84
C MET A 246 -31.99 -14.49 -9.60
N ASN A 247 -33.01 -13.69 -9.29
CA ASN A 247 -33.93 -13.99 -8.18
C ASN A 247 -34.71 -15.28 -8.39
N LEU A 248 -35.10 -15.58 -9.64
CA LEU A 248 -35.75 -16.84 -9.98
C LEU A 248 -34.82 -18.02 -9.80
N TRP A 249 -33.57 -17.87 -10.20
CA TRP A 249 -32.53 -18.89 -10.08
C TRP A 249 -32.17 -19.18 -8.62
N PHE A 250 -31.95 -18.17 -7.79
CA PHE A 250 -31.72 -18.31 -6.35
C PHE A 250 -32.88 -19.03 -5.64
N ARG A 251 -34.11 -18.64 -5.95
CA ARG A 251 -35.29 -19.33 -5.38
C ARG A 251 -35.39 -20.77 -5.81
N TYR A 252 -35.05 -21.06 -7.06
CA TYR A 252 -35.04 -22.43 -7.58
C TYR A 252 -33.96 -23.27 -6.88
N GLN A 253 -32.78 -22.72 -6.68
CA GLN A 253 -31.66 -23.40 -6.03
C GLN A 253 -31.96 -23.67 -4.55
N ALA A 254 -32.42 -22.71 -3.79
CA ALA A 254 -32.85 -22.87 -2.40
C ALA A 254 -33.94 -23.95 -2.24
N TYR A 255 -34.82 -24.08 -3.24
CA TYR A 255 -35.85 -25.10 -3.25
C TYR A 255 -35.31 -26.48 -3.60
N ALA A 256 -34.36 -26.57 -4.51
CA ALA A 256 -33.70 -27.82 -4.94
C ALA A 256 -32.79 -28.40 -3.85
N GLU A 257 -32.17 -27.53 -3.05
CA GLU A 257 -31.27 -27.92 -1.94
C GLU A 257 -32.02 -28.25 -0.64
N GLY A 258 -33.35 -28.02 -0.59
CA GLY A 258 -34.17 -28.34 0.56
C GLY A 258 -34.08 -27.36 1.74
N ASP A 259 -33.46 -26.20 1.52
CA ASP A 259 -33.22 -25.17 2.56
C ASP A 259 -34.50 -24.41 2.99
N VAL A 260 -35.63 -24.68 2.35
CA VAL A 260 -36.89 -24.05 2.70
C VAL A 260 -37.61 -24.88 3.77
N VAL A 261 -37.35 -24.57 5.02
CA VAL A 261 -38.07 -25.18 6.16
C VAL A 261 -39.48 -24.62 6.28
N ILE A 262 -40.49 -25.39 5.86
CA ILE A 262 -41.87 -24.98 5.94
C ILE A 262 -42.55 -25.77 7.06
N SER A 263 -42.98 -25.07 8.07
CA SER A 263 -43.53 -25.65 9.32
C SER A 263 -45.01 -26.07 9.26
N SER A 264 -45.76 -25.70 8.21
CA SER A 264 -47.21 -26.01 8.12
C SER A 264 -47.57 -26.77 6.84
N THR A 265 -48.59 -27.61 6.91
CA THR A 265 -49.12 -28.43 5.79
C THR A 265 -49.66 -27.52 4.65
N PHE A 266 -50.29 -26.42 5.00
CA PHE A 266 -50.79 -25.42 4.04
C PHE A 266 -49.64 -24.68 3.38
N GLY A 267 -48.59 -24.33 4.13
CA GLY A 267 -47.36 -23.74 3.59
C GLY A 267 -46.68 -24.62 2.55
N LYS A 268 -46.61 -25.94 2.79
CA LYS A 268 -46.05 -26.93 1.84
C LYS A 268 -46.85 -26.98 0.54
N PHE A 269 -48.17 -26.88 0.61
CA PHE A 269 -49.02 -26.84 -0.57
C PHE A 269 -48.84 -25.57 -1.40
N VAL A 270 -48.82 -24.40 -0.75
CA VAL A 270 -48.55 -23.13 -1.42
C VAL A 270 -47.18 -23.07 -2.07
N GLU A 271 -46.16 -23.57 -1.40
CA GLU A 271 -44.81 -23.63 -1.97
C GLU A 271 -44.68 -24.63 -3.14
N ARG A 272 -45.42 -25.75 -3.09
CA ARG A 272 -45.50 -26.69 -4.20
C ARG A 272 -46.12 -26.07 -5.45
N ILE A 273 -47.17 -25.26 -5.27
CA ILE A 273 -47.77 -24.47 -6.37
C ILE A 273 -46.78 -23.44 -6.91
N LYS A 274 -46.08 -22.71 -6.04
CA LYS A 274 -45.04 -21.75 -6.43
C LYS A 274 -43.92 -22.43 -7.21
N TRP A 275 -43.49 -23.63 -6.80
CA TRP A 275 -42.46 -24.40 -7.48
C TRP A 275 -42.89 -24.85 -8.88
N VAL A 276 -44.13 -25.37 -9.02
CA VAL A 276 -44.71 -25.73 -10.33
C VAL A 276 -44.80 -24.52 -11.24
N TRP A 277 -45.28 -23.39 -10.71
CA TRP A 277 -45.37 -22.14 -11.47
C TRP A 277 -44.00 -21.58 -11.86
N MET A 278 -43.06 -21.68 -11.00
CA MET A 278 -41.67 -21.26 -11.23
C MET A 278 -41.00 -22.11 -12.31
N ASN A 279 -41.18 -23.43 -12.30
CA ASN A 279 -40.73 -24.32 -13.34
C ASN A 279 -41.41 -24.07 -14.69
N PHE A 280 -42.70 -23.80 -14.67
CA PHE A 280 -43.43 -23.41 -15.87
C PHE A 280 -42.91 -22.09 -16.43
N THR A 281 -42.69 -21.08 -15.58
CA THR A 281 -42.15 -19.78 -15.97
C THR A 281 -40.74 -19.92 -16.57
N ARG A 282 -39.91 -20.71 -15.92
CA ARG A 282 -38.55 -20.99 -16.39
C ARG A 282 -38.56 -21.65 -17.77
N LYS A 283 -39.29 -22.74 -17.89
CA LYS A 283 -39.30 -23.58 -19.12
C LYS A 283 -40.03 -22.96 -20.29
N TYR A 284 -41.21 -22.40 -20.05
CA TYR A 284 -42.11 -21.95 -21.12
C TYR A 284 -42.10 -20.46 -21.40
N LEU A 285 -41.92 -19.62 -20.39
CA LEU A 285 -41.89 -18.16 -20.56
C LEU A 285 -40.47 -17.62 -20.80
N LEU A 286 -39.49 -18.14 -20.12
CA LEU A 286 -38.12 -17.65 -20.24
C LEU A 286 -37.27 -18.53 -21.18
N GLY A 287 -37.71 -19.76 -21.49
CA GLY A 287 -36.98 -20.68 -22.38
C GLY A 287 -35.67 -21.20 -21.79
N ILE A 288 -35.46 -21.07 -20.47
CA ILE A 288 -34.23 -21.48 -19.80
C ILE A 288 -34.32 -22.99 -19.52
N LYS A 289 -33.40 -23.77 -20.10
CA LYS A 289 -33.25 -25.19 -19.80
C LYS A 289 -32.42 -25.35 -18.53
N SER A 290 -32.82 -26.27 -17.64
CA SER A 290 -32.01 -26.62 -16.46
C SER A 290 -30.94 -27.66 -16.84
N PRO A 291 -29.75 -27.61 -16.29
CA PRO A 291 -28.79 -28.71 -16.35
C PRO A 291 -29.35 -30.03 -15.80
N LEU A 292 -30.37 -29.96 -14.91
CA LEU A 292 -31.06 -31.10 -14.34
C LEU A 292 -32.14 -31.71 -15.29
N ASP A 293 -32.47 -31.07 -16.40
CA ASP A 293 -33.40 -31.61 -17.41
C ASP A 293 -32.76 -32.70 -18.28
N ARG A 294 -31.46 -32.97 -18.12
CA ARG A 294 -30.80 -34.14 -18.71
C ARG A 294 -30.83 -35.27 -17.68
N ASN A 295 -31.38 -36.40 -18.08
CA ASN A 295 -31.27 -37.70 -17.39
C ASN A 295 -29.80 -38.17 -17.36
N ASN A 296 -28.97 -37.51 -16.61
CA ASN A 296 -27.58 -37.91 -16.46
C ASN A 296 -27.24 -38.01 -14.96
N THR A 297 -27.02 -39.23 -14.54
CA THR A 297 -26.75 -39.73 -13.20
C THR A 297 -25.37 -39.34 -12.63
N SER A 298 -24.69 -38.35 -13.19
CA SER A 298 -23.46 -37.81 -12.62
C SER A 298 -23.72 -36.38 -12.07
N ARG A 299 -23.99 -36.32 -10.76
CA ARG A 299 -23.93 -35.05 -10.03
C ARG A 299 -22.52 -34.47 -10.19
N PRO A 300 -22.36 -33.23 -10.70
CA PRO A 300 -21.07 -32.57 -10.57
C PRO A 300 -20.81 -32.37 -9.07
N SER A 301 -19.70 -32.88 -8.57
CA SER A 301 -19.24 -32.64 -7.20
C SER A 301 -18.70 -31.20 -7.08
N TRP A 302 -19.56 -30.22 -7.18
CA TRP A 302 -19.22 -28.84 -6.84
C TRP A 302 -19.50 -28.64 -5.34
N SER A 303 -18.45 -28.73 -4.55
CA SER A 303 -18.49 -28.28 -3.17
C SER A 303 -18.52 -26.75 -3.15
N TYR A 304 -19.69 -26.15 -3.06
CA TYR A 304 -19.88 -24.76 -2.71
C TYR A 304 -19.40 -24.49 -1.27
N ARG A 305 -18.11 -24.34 -1.08
CA ARG A 305 -17.56 -23.96 0.24
C ARG A 305 -17.06 -22.53 0.34
N HIS A 306 -17.24 -21.70 -0.67
CA HIS A 306 -16.73 -20.32 -0.59
C HIS A 306 -17.62 -19.29 -1.28
N CYS A 307 -18.89 -19.23 -0.89
CA CYS A 307 -19.69 -18.01 -1.08
C CYS A 307 -20.24 -17.56 0.25
N THR A 308 -19.36 -17.11 1.14
CA THR A 308 -19.73 -16.21 2.22
C THR A 308 -19.50 -14.80 1.71
N ILE A 309 -20.55 -14.18 1.19
CA ILE A 309 -20.58 -12.74 0.95
C ILE A 309 -20.83 -12.10 2.32
N LEU A 310 -19.83 -11.41 2.84
CA LEU A 310 -19.98 -10.36 3.82
C LEU A 310 -20.23 -9.04 3.11
#